data_5aa85265fec1e10c2749b61e4e4191f4
#
_entry.id   5aa85265fec1e10c2749b61e4e4191f4
#
_cell.length_a   1.000
_cell.length_b   1.000
_cell.length_c   1.000
_cell.angle_alpha   90.00
_cell.angle_beta   90.00
_cell.angle_gamma   90.00
#
_symmetry.space_group_name_H-M   'P 1'
#
loop_
_entity.id
_entity.type
_entity.pdbx_description
1 polymer ?
#
loop_
_entity_poly.entity_id
_entity_poly.type
_entity_poly.pdbx_seq_one_letter_code
_entity_poly.pdbx_strand_id
1 'polypeptide(L)'
;MDEKRFNIELQRLSVGYLQPDGSPLEILKEINLDAVTGEMVALIGSNGIGKSTLLRSVAGFQDYFSGNIKINGKNLEKINPKEIARIMSFVSTENIRVSNMTVFDLVAYGRFPYTNWIGMLSESDKQVVHEAIDKVGLAGFENRMTTQISDGERQRAVIARALAQDTPVIILDEPTAFLDVSNKYEIFHLLQLLAKEKQKTVILSTHDLNIATREVDKLWIITENENFQGAPEDAVLNGWLERLFKNEHIGFDLQEGEYFFKKKFKAKVKVDGESLPLIWTLRALNRAGYQIVVEAEPDFRVIADK
;
A
#
# COMPACT_ATOMS: atom_id res chain seq x y z
N MET A 1 23.00 -19.69 -4.89
CA MET A 1 21.93 -18.79 -5.37
C MET A 1 20.64 -19.46 -4.99
N ASP A 2 20.01 -19.01 -3.90
CA ASP A 2 18.68 -19.53 -3.55
C ASP A 2 17.71 -19.17 -4.67
N GLU A 3 17.03 -20.18 -5.21
CA GLU A 3 15.96 -19.96 -6.19
C GLU A 3 14.92 -19.04 -5.56
N LYS A 4 14.70 -17.86 -6.15
CA LYS A 4 13.65 -16.93 -5.72
C LYS A 4 12.32 -17.67 -5.72
N ARG A 5 11.76 -17.92 -4.56
CA ARG A 5 10.49 -18.62 -4.42
C ARG A 5 9.37 -17.57 -4.56
N PHE A 6 8.74 -17.55 -5.72
CA PHE A 6 7.59 -16.68 -5.96
C PHE A 6 6.38 -17.15 -5.15
N ASN A 7 5.80 -16.23 -4.39
CA ASN A 7 4.53 -16.48 -3.70
C ASN A 7 3.33 -16.08 -4.56
N ILE A 8 3.46 -15.02 -5.37
CA ILE A 8 2.44 -14.53 -6.30
C ILE A 8 3.09 -14.32 -7.66
N GLU A 9 2.44 -14.82 -8.71
CA GLU A 9 2.80 -14.55 -10.10
C GLU A 9 1.54 -14.23 -10.89
N LEU A 10 1.54 -13.11 -11.56
CA LEU A 10 0.49 -12.67 -12.49
C LEU A 10 1.06 -12.73 -13.91
N GLN A 11 0.43 -13.50 -14.80
CA GLN A 11 0.90 -13.74 -16.16
C GLN A 11 -0.17 -13.34 -17.16
N ARG A 12 0.03 -12.24 -17.89
CA ARG A 12 -0.88 -11.66 -18.88
C ARG A 12 -2.32 -11.55 -18.35
N LEU A 13 -2.43 -11.08 -17.11
CA LEU A 13 -3.69 -11.02 -16.38
C LEU A 13 -4.52 -9.83 -16.86
N SER A 14 -5.78 -10.08 -17.26
CA SER A 14 -6.77 -9.03 -17.53
C SER A 14 -7.91 -9.12 -16.53
N VAL A 15 -8.20 -7.98 -15.87
CA VAL A 15 -9.23 -7.87 -14.83
C VAL A 15 -10.20 -6.74 -15.14
N GLY A 16 -11.42 -6.84 -14.59
CA GLY A 16 -12.47 -5.85 -14.78
C GLY A 16 -13.81 -6.32 -14.25
N TYR A 17 -14.91 -5.83 -14.83
CA TYR A 17 -16.26 -6.13 -14.40
C TYR A 17 -17.12 -6.56 -15.57
N LEU A 18 -18.16 -7.37 -15.31
CA LEU A 18 -19.24 -7.59 -16.26
C LEU A 18 -20.20 -6.41 -16.18
N GLN A 19 -20.55 -5.85 -17.32
CA GLN A 19 -21.57 -4.83 -17.43
C GLN A 19 -22.97 -5.45 -17.26
N PRO A 20 -24.04 -4.66 -17.03
CA PRO A 20 -25.39 -5.19 -16.88
C PRO A 20 -25.91 -6.00 -18.08
N ASP A 21 -25.35 -5.76 -19.28
CA ASP A 21 -25.66 -6.49 -20.51
C ASP A 21 -24.83 -7.78 -20.68
N GLY A 22 -23.95 -8.09 -19.70
CA GLY A 22 -23.05 -9.24 -19.71
C GLY A 22 -21.75 -9.03 -20.49
N SER A 23 -21.54 -7.85 -21.11
CA SER A 23 -20.30 -7.57 -21.81
C SER A 23 -19.16 -7.30 -20.81
N PRO A 24 -17.90 -7.74 -21.10
CA PRO A 24 -16.76 -7.47 -20.26
C PRO A 24 -16.30 -6.01 -20.37
N LEU A 25 -16.13 -5.34 -19.24
CA LEU A 25 -15.42 -4.08 -19.11
C LEU A 25 -14.03 -4.37 -18.54
N GLU A 26 -13.06 -4.54 -19.40
CA GLU A 26 -11.67 -4.73 -18.97
C GLU A 26 -11.09 -3.41 -18.46
N ILE A 27 -10.65 -3.42 -17.19
CA ILE A 27 -10.03 -2.27 -16.52
C ILE A 27 -8.51 -2.31 -16.69
N LEU A 28 -7.92 -3.48 -16.44
CA LEU A 28 -6.48 -3.70 -16.61
C LEU A 28 -6.27 -4.87 -17.57
N LYS A 29 -5.25 -4.74 -18.43
CA LYS A 29 -4.95 -5.71 -19.49
C LYS A 29 -3.50 -6.16 -19.42
N GLU A 30 -3.28 -7.45 -19.66
CA GLU A 30 -1.97 -8.08 -19.83
C GLU A 30 -0.97 -7.76 -18.72
N ILE A 31 -1.43 -7.69 -17.49
CA ILE A 31 -0.60 -7.41 -16.31
C ILE A 31 0.34 -8.58 -16.06
N ASN A 32 1.65 -8.25 -15.93
CA ASN A 32 2.70 -9.20 -15.58
C ASN A 32 3.44 -8.69 -14.36
N LEU A 33 3.18 -9.26 -13.18
CA LEU A 33 3.73 -8.85 -11.90
C LEU A 33 4.05 -10.08 -11.06
N ASP A 34 5.05 -9.97 -10.18
CA ASP A 34 5.40 -11.01 -9.23
C ASP A 34 5.79 -10.45 -7.87
N ALA A 35 5.59 -11.26 -6.83
CA ALA A 35 6.08 -11.00 -5.48
C ALA A 35 6.69 -12.26 -4.88
N VAL A 36 7.82 -12.12 -4.22
CA VAL A 36 8.57 -13.23 -3.61
C VAL A 36 8.40 -13.27 -2.10
N THR A 37 8.78 -14.38 -1.49
CA THR A 37 8.80 -14.56 -0.03
C THR A 37 9.67 -13.49 0.63
N GLY A 38 9.18 -12.88 1.70
CA GLY A 38 9.91 -11.87 2.47
C GLY A 38 9.93 -10.47 1.84
N GLU A 39 9.16 -10.26 0.78
CA GLU A 39 9.11 -8.99 0.04
C GLU A 39 7.89 -8.16 0.45
N MET A 40 8.10 -6.87 0.63
CA MET A 40 7.04 -5.87 0.79
C MET A 40 6.87 -5.10 -0.51
N VAL A 41 5.67 -5.19 -1.10
CA VAL A 41 5.35 -4.62 -2.41
C VAL A 41 4.28 -3.55 -2.26
N ALA A 42 4.51 -2.36 -2.83
CA ALA A 42 3.49 -1.33 -2.93
C ALA A 42 2.93 -1.24 -4.36
N LEU A 43 1.61 -1.38 -4.47
CA LEU A 43 0.85 -1.15 -5.69
C LEU A 43 0.44 0.32 -5.76
N ILE A 44 0.94 1.04 -6.74
CA ILE A 44 0.66 2.46 -6.97
C ILE A 44 0.06 2.69 -8.36
N GLY A 45 -0.75 3.72 -8.47
CA GLY A 45 -1.45 4.10 -9.69
C GLY A 45 -2.48 5.18 -9.41
N SER A 46 -3.00 5.84 -10.43
CA SER A 46 -4.04 6.86 -10.28
C SER A 46 -5.32 6.31 -9.65
N ASN A 47 -6.17 7.19 -9.11
CA ASN A 47 -7.47 6.78 -8.58
C ASN A 47 -8.35 6.22 -9.70
N GLY A 48 -9.05 5.12 -9.39
CA GLY A 48 -9.93 4.46 -10.36
C GLY A 48 -9.23 3.62 -11.41
N ILE A 49 -7.89 3.53 -11.43
CA ILE A 49 -7.14 2.75 -12.43
C ILE A 49 -7.37 1.22 -12.32
N GLY A 50 -7.91 0.73 -11.21
CA GLY A 50 -8.18 -0.70 -11.03
C GLY A 50 -7.32 -1.41 -9.97
N LYS A 51 -6.61 -0.69 -9.09
CA LYS A 51 -5.79 -1.28 -8.02
C LYS A 51 -6.57 -2.27 -7.15
N SER A 52 -7.71 -1.84 -6.60
CA SER A 52 -8.56 -2.69 -5.77
C SER A 52 -9.13 -3.88 -6.54
N THR A 53 -9.48 -3.69 -7.82
CA THR A 53 -9.93 -4.76 -8.72
C THR A 53 -8.84 -5.82 -8.88
N LEU A 54 -7.61 -5.39 -9.15
CA LEU A 54 -6.46 -6.31 -9.25
C LEU A 54 -6.24 -7.07 -7.96
N LEU A 55 -6.17 -6.38 -6.81
CA LEU A 55 -5.94 -7.02 -5.51
C LEU A 55 -7.06 -8.01 -5.15
N ARG A 56 -8.33 -7.68 -5.45
CA ARG A 56 -9.46 -8.58 -5.23
C ARG A 56 -9.39 -9.82 -6.14
N SER A 57 -8.97 -9.67 -7.40
CA SER A 57 -8.79 -10.81 -8.31
C SER A 57 -7.64 -11.70 -7.84
N VAL A 58 -6.52 -11.13 -7.39
CA VAL A 58 -5.40 -11.89 -6.82
C VAL A 58 -5.83 -12.64 -5.56
N ALA A 59 -6.69 -12.05 -4.74
CA ALA A 59 -7.22 -12.69 -3.53
C ALA A 59 -8.35 -13.72 -3.80
N GLY A 60 -8.77 -13.89 -5.05
CA GLY A 60 -9.85 -14.81 -5.42
C GLY A 60 -11.25 -14.34 -5.03
N PHE A 61 -11.45 -13.04 -4.75
CA PHE A 61 -12.76 -12.45 -4.47
C PHE A 61 -13.47 -11.94 -5.72
N GLN A 62 -12.77 -11.87 -6.83
CA GLN A 62 -13.31 -11.40 -8.11
C GLN A 62 -12.69 -12.22 -9.24
N ASP A 63 -13.54 -12.64 -10.18
CA ASP A 63 -13.10 -13.33 -11.39
C ASP A 63 -12.26 -12.40 -12.28
N TYR A 64 -11.39 -12.99 -13.07
CA TYR A 64 -10.58 -12.31 -14.08
C TYR A 64 -10.92 -12.84 -15.48
N PHE A 65 -10.66 -12.04 -16.51
CA PHE A 65 -11.09 -12.36 -17.86
C PHE A 65 -10.10 -13.26 -18.63
N SER A 66 -8.81 -13.04 -18.42
CA SER A 66 -7.76 -13.83 -19.10
C SER A 66 -6.45 -13.80 -18.32
N GLY A 67 -5.52 -14.66 -18.70
CA GLY A 67 -4.22 -14.80 -18.05
C GLY A 67 -4.21 -15.85 -16.95
N ASN A 68 -3.23 -15.79 -16.06
CA ASN A 68 -3.07 -16.72 -14.95
C ASN A 68 -2.64 -16.01 -13.67
N ILE A 69 -3.21 -16.43 -12.55
CA ILE A 69 -2.73 -16.08 -11.21
C ILE A 69 -2.18 -17.36 -10.59
N LYS A 70 -0.91 -17.36 -10.20
CA LYS A 70 -0.31 -18.46 -9.45
C LYS A 70 0.01 -18.02 -8.03
N ILE A 71 -0.31 -18.87 -7.08
CA ILE A 71 0.02 -18.75 -5.67
C ILE A 71 0.88 -19.96 -5.29
N ASN A 72 2.10 -19.71 -4.82
CA ASN A 72 3.08 -20.77 -4.53
C ASN A 72 3.23 -21.78 -5.69
N GLY A 73 3.24 -21.28 -6.93
CA GLY A 73 3.36 -22.09 -8.15
C GLY A 73 2.10 -22.83 -8.60
N LYS A 74 0.98 -22.78 -7.83
CA LYS A 74 -0.31 -23.37 -8.19
C LYS A 74 -1.25 -22.32 -8.76
N ASN A 75 -1.95 -22.64 -9.85
CA ASN A 75 -3.00 -21.75 -10.39
C ASN A 75 -4.11 -21.54 -9.38
N LEU A 76 -4.53 -20.28 -9.19
CA LEU A 76 -5.58 -19.88 -8.24
C LEU A 76 -6.88 -20.69 -8.42
N GLU A 77 -7.30 -20.91 -9.65
CA GLU A 77 -8.52 -21.67 -9.99
C GLU A 77 -8.51 -23.15 -9.49
N LYS A 78 -7.30 -23.69 -9.22
CA LYS A 78 -7.12 -25.06 -8.73
C LYS A 78 -7.02 -25.14 -7.21
N ILE A 79 -7.10 -23.99 -6.52
CA ILE A 79 -7.00 -23.90 -5.06
C ILE A 79 -8.42 -23.69 -4.52
N ASN A 80 -8.84 -24.54 -3.58
CA ASN A 80 -10.16 -24.36 -2.98
C ASN A 80 -10.20 -23.17 -2.01
N PRO A 81 -11.36 -22.54 -1.79
CA PRO A 81 -11.48 -21.33 -0.95
C PRO A 81 -10.93 -21.47 0.47
N LYS A 82 -11.07 -22.64 1.09
CA LYS A 82 -10.54 -22.92 2.43
C LYS A 82 -9.00 -22.96 2.44
N GLU A 83 -8.39 -23.46 1.38
CA GLU A 83 -6.94 -23.45 1.20
C GLU A 83 -6.43 -22.02 0.95
N ILE A 84 -7.13 -21.24 0.10
CA ILE A 84 -6.81 -19.80 -0.13
C ILE A 84 -6.81 -19.06 1.19
N ALA A 85 -7.83 -19.23 2.04
CA ALA A 85 -7.94 -18.58 3.34
C ALA A 85 -6.82 -18.95 4.35
N ARG A 86 -6.06 -20.02 4.10
CA ARG A 86 -4.87 -20.40 4.88
C ARG A 86 -3.54 -19.91 4.27
N ILE A 87 -3.60 -19.47 3.02
CA ILE A 87 -2.41 -18.98 2.30
C ILE A 87 -2.39 -17.46 2.26
N MET A 88 -3.57 -16.82 2.21
CA MET A 88 -3.69 -15.39 1.97
C MET A 88 -4.74 -14.75 2.88
N SER A 89 -4.37 -13.62 3.48
CA SER A 89 -5.30 -12.72 4.17
C SER A 89 -5.51 -11.44 3.36
N PHE A 90 -6.69 -10.84 3.50
CA PHE A 90 -7.08 -9.64 2.76
C PHE A 90 -7.69 -8.58 3.68
N VAL A 91 -7.17 -7.36 3.58
CA VAL A 91 -7.70 -6.16 4.24
C VAL A 91 -8.29 -5.26 3.17
N SER A 92 -9.60 -5.02 3.26
CA SER A 92 -10.32 -4.10 2.36
C SER A 92 -10.36 -2.69 2.95
N THR A 93 -10.43 -1.68 2.08
CA THR A 93 -10.75 -0.29 2.46
C THR A 93 -12.19 -0.11 2.93
N GLU A 94 -13.08 -1.08 2.67
CA GLU A 94 -14.48 -1.00 3.07
C GLU A 94 -14.63 -0.99 4.59
N ASN A 95 -15.29 0.04 5.10
CA ASN A 95 -15.58 0.16 6.53
C ASN A 95 -16.58 -0.93 6.97
N ILE A 96 -16.09 -1.95 7.64
CA ILE A 96 -16.92 -3.00 8.25
C ILE A 96 -17.54 -2.41 9.52
N ARG A 97 -18.81 -1.95 9.41
CA ARG A 97 -19.61 -1.52 10.56
C ARG A 97 -20.57 -2.66 10.94
N VAL A 98 -20.14 -3.51 11.84
CA VAL A 98 -21.01 -4.58 12.38
C VAL A 98 -21.47 -4.16 13.77
N SER A 99 -22.79 -4.02 13.95
CA SER A 99 -23.39 -3.76 15.26
C SER A 99 -23.20 -4.98 16.17
N ASN A 100 -23.02 -4.74 17.47
CA ASN A 100 -22.87 -5.78 18.50
C ASN A 100 -21.66 -6.73 18.33
N MET A 101 -20.55 -6.21 17.84
CA MET A 101 -19.29 -6.94 17.71
C MET A 101 -18.20 -6.21 18.49
N THR A 102 -17.48 -6.91 19.33
CA THR A 102 -16.31 -6.38 20.02
C THR A 102 -15.07 -6.36 19.11
N VAL A 103 -14.00 -5.66 19.52
CA VAL A 103 -12.71 -5.72 18.83
C VAL A 103 -12.17 -7.15 18.84
N PHE A 104 -12.29 -7.86 19.96
CA PHE A 104 -11.89 -9.26 20.05
C PHE A 104 -12.65 -10.13 19.03
N ASP A 105 -13.97 -10.00 18.94
CA ASP A 105 -14.79 -10.77 17.99
C ASP A 105 -14.36 -10.49 16.54
N LEU A 106 -14.15 -9.21 16.19
CA LEU A 106 -13.70 -8.83 14.85
C LEU A 106 -12.36 -9.50 14.50
N VAL A 107 -11.39 -9.47 15.41
CA VAL A 107 -10.07 -10.06 15.18
C VAL A 107 -10.13 -11.59 15.18
N ALA A 108 -10.99 -12.18 16.01
CA ALA A 108 -11.21 -13.61 16.10
C ALA A 108 -11.74 -14.23 14.80
N TYR A 109 -12.45 -13.48 13.97
CA TYR A 109 -12.81 -13.93 12.61
C TYR A 109 -11.61 -14.31 11.75
N GLY A 110 -10.42 -13.75 12.01
CA GLY A 110 -9.19 -14.18 11.37
C GLY A 110 -8.85 -15.64 11.60
N ARG A 111 -9.32 -16.22 12.70
CA ARG A 111 -9.09 -17.63 13.04
C ARG A 111 -10.08 -18.61 12.39
N PHE A 112 -11.12 -18.10 11.72
CA PHE A 112 -12.17 -18.93 11.09
C PHE A 112 -11.64 -20.08 10.21
N PRO A 113 -10.59 -19.91 9.36
CA PRO A 113 -10.04 -21.01 8.57
C PRO A 113 -9.47 -22.19 9.40
N TYR A 114 -9.23 -21.99 10.70
CA TYR A 114 -8.63 -22.97 11.60
C TYR A 114 -9.63 -23.57 12.60
N THR A 115 -10.82 -22.96 12.72
CA THR A 115 -11.86 -23.47 13.62
C THR A 115 -12.50 -24.73 13.08
N ASN A 116 -13.15 -25.47 13.98
CA ASN A 116 -14.01 -26.59 13.62
C ASN A 116 -15.34 -26.11 12.98
N TRP A 117 -16.22 -27.06 12.63
CA TRP A 117 -17.50 -26.75 11.98
C TRP A 117 -18.47 -25.93 12.86
N ILE A 118 -18.26 -25.88 14.20
CA ILE A 118 -19.04 -25.08 15.16
C ILE A 118 -18.46 -23.66 15.29
N GLY A 119 -17.27 -23.41 14.77
CA GLY A 119 -16.62 -22.10 14.87
C GLY A 119 -15.97 -21.81 16.25
N MET A 120 -15.76 -22.83 17.10
CA MET A 120 -15.17 -22.65 18.42
C MET A 120 -13.66 -22.36 18.32
N LEU A 121 -13.22 -21.33 19.05
CA LEU A 121 -11.81 -20.98 19.22
C LEU A 121 -11.18 -21.85 20.30
N SER A 122 -10.00 -22.40 20.02
CA SER A 122 -9.13 -23.00 21.05
C SER A 122 -8.45 -21.92 21.90
N GLU A 123 -7.87 -22.29 23.02
CA GLU A 123 -7.07 -21.34 23.82
C GLU A 123 -5.87 -20.79 23.06
N SER A 124 -5.24 -21.59 22.18
CA SER A 124 -4.18 -21.12 21.30
C SER A 124 -4.69 -20.10 20.26
N ASP A 125 -5.90 -20.26 19.75
CA ASP A 125 -6.51 -19.26 18.84
C ASP A 125 -6.78 -17.94 19.57
N LYS A 126 -7.28 -17.99 20.81
CA LYS A 126 -7.50 -16.79 21.62
C LYS A 126 -6.19 -16.05 21.88
N GLN A 127 -5.10 -16.77 22.17
CA GLN A 127 -3.79 -16.17 22.34
C GLN A 127 -3.32 -15.47 21.07
N VAL A 128 -3.46 -16.08 19.89
CA VAL A 128 -3.13 -15.46 18.59
C VAL A 128 -3.94 -14.19 18.37
N VAL A 129 -5.23 -14.18 18.76
CA VAL A 129 -6.09 -13.00 18.67
C VAL A 129 -5.57 -11.88 19.56
N HIS A 130 -5.25 -12.14 20.81
CA HIS A 130 -4.68 -11.15 21.74
C HIS A 130 -3.35 -10.58 21.22
N GLU A 131 -2.43 -11.44 20.78
CA GLU A 131 -1.16 -11.02 20.20
C GLU A 131 -1.35 -10.13 18.97
N ALA A 132 -2.34 -10.43 18.12
CA ALA A 132 -2.65 -9.61 16.95
C ALA A 132 -3.21 -8.24 17.34
N ILE A 133 -4.05 -8.15 18.37
CA ILE A 133 -4.59 -6.90 18.93
C ILE A 133 -3.46 -6.04 19.51
N ASP A 134 -2.55 -6.65 20.27
CA ASP A 134 -1.41 -5.96 20.88
C ASP A 134 -0.47 -5.38 19.79
N LYS A 135 -0.16 -6.16 18.74
CA LYS A 135 0.72 -5.75 17.64
C LYS A 135 0.25 -4.50 16.89
N VAL A 136 -1.05 -4.23 16.87
CA VAL A 136 -1.60 -3.04 16.22
C VAL A 136 -1.88 -1.89 17.20
N GLY A 137 -1.38 -1.99 18.45
CA GLY A 137 -1.55 -0.95 19.47
C GLY A 137 -2.99 -0.81 19.98
N LEU A 138 -3.75 -1.92 20.07
CA LEU A 138 -5.11 -1.95 20.58
C LEU A 138 -5.23 -2.77 21.89
N ALA A 139 -4.12 -2.95 22.62
CA ALA A 139 -4.15 -3.58 23.94
C ALA A 139 -5.17 -2.86 24.87
N GLY A 140 -6.03 -3.62 25.53
CA GLY A 140 -7.10 -3.10 26.39
C GLY A 140 -8.38 -2.67 25.65
N PHE A 141 -8.46 -2.88 24.34
CA PHE A 141 -9.66 -2.58 23.54
C PHE A 141 -10.51 -3.81 23.25
N GLU A 142 -10.12 -4.99 23.68
CA GLU A 142 -10.70 -6.28 23.33
C GLU A 142 -12.22 -6.30 23.50
N ASN A 143 -12.71 -5.75 24.62
CA ASN A 143 -14.13 -5.73 24.98
C ASN A 143 -14.89 -4.49 24.47
N ARG A 144 -14.21 -3.55 23.81
CA ARG A 144 -14.90 -2.37 23.22
C ARG A 144 -15.69 -2.79 21.99
N MET A 145 -16.88 -2.23 21.84
CA MET A 145 -17.68 -2.42 20.63
C MET A 145 -17.00 -1.73 19.43
N THR A 146 -17.03 -2.34 18.26
CA THR A 146 -16.49 -1.75 17.03
C THR A 146 -17.15 -0.44 16.64
N THR A 147 -18.34 -0.15 17.18
CA THR A 147 -19.05 1.12 17.04
C THR A 147 -18.60 2.21 18.00
N GLN A 148 -17.81 1.85 19.03
CA GLN A 148 -17.33 2.77 20.09
C GLN A 148 -15.86 3.17 19.90
N ILE A 149 -15.23 2.75 18.83
CA ILE A 149 -13.85 3.07 18.49
C ILE A 149 -13.80 3.98 17.26
N SER A 150 -12.73 4.76 17.13
CA SER A 150 -12.49 5.65 15.99
C SER A 150 -12.28 4.86 14.70
N ASP A 151 -12.38 5.51 13.55
CA ASP A 151 -12.14 4.88 12.25
C ASP A 151 -10.70 4.36 12.12
N GLY A 152 -9.71 5.09 12.69
CA GLY A 152 -8.32 4.63 12.72
C GLY A 152 -8.12 3.40 13.61
N GLU A 153 -8.74 3.35 14.80
CA GLU A 153 -8.71 2.16 15.67
C GLU A 153 -9.41 0.97 15.00
N ARG A 154 -10.50 1.23 14.28
CA ARG A 154 -11.21 0.19 13.52
C ARG A 154 -10.36 -0.37 12.39
N GLN A 155 -9.65 0.50 11.67
CA GLN A 155 -8.72 0.07 10.62
C GLN A 155 -7.61 -0.81 11.20
N ARG A 156 -7.03 -0.43 12.34
CA ARG A 156 -6.05 -1.28 13.04
C ARG A 156 -6.64 -2.61 13.47
N ALA A 157 -7.89 -2.66 13.94
CA ALA A 157 -8.56 -3.91 14.29
C ALA A 157 -8.78 -4.82 13.06
N VAL A 158 -9.09 -4.25 11.88
CA VAL A 158 -9.19 -5.01 10.62
C VAL A 158 -7.82 -5.56 10.20
N ILE A 159 -6.75 -4.79 10.39
CA ILE A 159 -5.37 -5.28 10.16
C ILE A 159 -5.05 -6.41 11.17
N ALA A 160 -5.39 -6.26 12.45
CA ALA A 160 -5.21 -7.31 13.46
C ALA A 160 -5.95 -8.61 13.07
N ARG A 161 -7.15 -8.52 12.50
CA ARG A 161 -7.86 -9.68 11.96
C ARG A 161 -7.04 -10.41 10.89
N ALA A 162 -6.43 -9.67 9.96
CA ALA A 162 -5.58 -10.27 8.93
C ALA A 162 -4.30 -10.89 9.52
N LEU A 163 -3.73 -10.27 10.57
CA LEU A 163 -2.59 -10.83 11.31
C LEU A 163 -2.96 -12.11 12.07
N ALA A 164 -4.13 -12.14 12.70
CA ALA A 164 -4.63 -13.31 13.41
C ALA A 164 -4.89 -14.51 12.48
N GLN A 165 -5.17 -14.25 11.19
CA GLN A 165 -5.30 -15.30 10.17
C GLN A 165 -3.96 -16.01 9.89
N ASP A 166 -2.83 -15.41 10.21
CA ASP A 166 -1.46 -15.95 10.16
C ASP A 166 -1.09 -16.64 8.84
N THR A 167 -1.32 -15.95 7.75
CA THR A 167 -1.07 -16.44 6.38
C THR A 167 0.33 -16.04 5.88
N PRO A 168 0.94 -16.80 4.95
CA PRO A 168 2.21 -16.42 4.30
C PRO A 168 2.09 -15.18 3.41
N VAL A 169 0.91 -14.89 2.85
CA VAL A 169 0.65 -13.70 2.02
C VAL A 169 -0.36 -12.81 2.71
N ILE A 170 -0.09 -11.51 2.75
CA ILE A 170 -0.99 -10.48 3.29
C ILE A 170 -1.22 -9.45 2.18
N ILE A 171 -2.47 -9.27 1.78
CA ILE A 171 -2.87 -8.25 0.81
C ILE A 171 -3.67 -7.18 1.55
N LEU A 172 -3.31 -5.91 1.34
CA LEU A 172 -3.97 -4.78 1.98
C LEU A 172 -4.34 -3.73 0.91
N ASP A 173 -5.62 -3.40 0.84
CA ASP A 173 -6.11 -2.35 -0.05
C ASP A 173 -6.25 -1.05 0.75
N GLU A 174 -5.35 -0.10 0.52
CA GLU A 174 -5.24 1.20 1.20
C GLU A 174 -5.30 1.12 2.74
N PRO A 175 -4.43 0.32 3.40
CA PRO A 175 -4.54 0.02 4.84
C PRO A 175 -4.39 1.25 5.75
N THR A 176 -3.87 2.35 5.24
CA THR A 176 -3.53 3.55 6.02
C THR A 176 -4.39 4.77 5.69
N ALA A 177 -5.48 4.61 4.91
CA ALA A 177 -6.29 5.72 4.42
C ALA A 177 -6.89 6.61 5.54
N PHE A 178 -7.20 6.03 6.71
CA PHE A 178 -7.85 6.73 7.83
C PHE A 178 -6.93 6.94 9.04
N LEU A 179 -5.63 6.70 8.88
CA LEU A 179 -4.66 6.82 9.96
C LEU A 179 -3.98 8.19 9.94
N ASP A 180 -3.69 8.72 11.11
CA ASP A 180 -2.76 9.84 11.26
C ASP A 180 -1.32 9.44 10.90
N VAL A 181 -0.43 10.40 10.83
CA VAL A 181 0.97 10.19 10.40
C VAL A 181 1.68 9.17 11.28
N SER A 182 1.55 9.26 12.62
CA SER A 182 2.22 8.34 13.54
C SER A 182 1.74 6.90 13.33
N ASN A 183 0.42 6.70 13.35
CA ASN A 183 -0.18 5.39 13.15
C ASN A 183 0.14 4.78 11.77
N LYS A 184 0.25 5.61 10.71
CA LYS A 184 0.69 5.14 9.39
C LYS A 184 2.07 4.52 9.45
N TYR A 185 3.05 5.23 10.03
CA TYR A 185 4.42 4.74 10.14
C TYR A 185 4.52 3.48 11.02
N GLU A 186 3.76 3.41 12.12
CA GLU A 186 3.69 2.21 12.97
C GLU A 186 3.18 0.98 12.19
N ILE A 187 2.12 1.15 11.40
CA ILE A 187 1.59 0.05 10.57
C ILE A 187 2.59 -0.35 9.47
N PHE A 188 3.21 0.61 8.78
CA PHE A 188 4.23 0.28 7.78
C PHE A 188 5.42 -0.46 8.40
N HIS A 189 5.91 -0.01 9.55
CA HIS A 189 6.97 -0.69 10.28
C HIS A 189 6.57 -2.13 10.68
N LEU A 190 5.34 -2.32 11.19
CA LEU A 190 4.82 -3.65 11.48
C LEU A 190 4.80 -4.54 10.24
N LEU A 191 4.32 -4.03 9.09
CA LEU A 191 4.28 -4.78 7.84
C LEU A 191 5.69 -5.14 7.34
N GLN A 192 6.65 -4.24 7.49
CA GLN A 192 8.07 -4.47 7.21
C GLN A 192 8.65 -5.61 8.06
N LEU A 193 8.40 -5.59 9.38
CA LEU A 193 8.83 -6.66 10.28
C LEU A 193 8.22 -8.02 9.88
N LEU A 194 6.96 -8.04 9.49
CA LEU A 194 6.30 -9.25 9.01
C LEU A 194 6.94 -9.79 7.73
N ALA A 195 7.29 -8.90 6.80
CA ALA A 195 7.99 -9.31 5.58
C ALA A 195 9.39 -9.84 5.89
N LYS A 196 10.20 -9.07 6.60
CA LYS A 196 11.64 -9.38 6.80
C LYS A 196 11.88 -10.48 7.81
N GLU A 197 11.26 -10.41 9.00
CA GLU A 197 11.54 -11.35 10.08
C GLU A 197 10.68 -12.60 10.01
N LYS A 198 9.42 -12.47 9.58
CA LYS A 198 8.49 -13.60 9.45
C LYS A 198 8.41 -14.17 8.04
N GLN A 199 9.20 -13.63 7.12
CA GLN A 199 9.27 -14.09 5.73
C GLN A 199 7.89 -14.14 5.05
N LYS A 200 7.00 -13.20 5.39
CA LYS A 200 5.70 -13.06 4.75
C LYS A 200 5.82 -12.22 3.48
N THR A 201 5.01 -12.49 2.48
CA THR A 201 4.85 -11.59 1.33
C THR A 201 3.75 -10.60 1.66
N VAL A 202 4.07 -9.32 1.64
CA VAL A 202 3.12 -8.23 1.93
C VAL A 202 2.90 -7.43 0.65
N ILE A 203 1.66 -7.34 0.20
CA ILE A 203 1.27 -6.54 -0.97
C ILE A 203 0.25 -5.52 -0.50
N LEU A 204 0.53 -4.23 -0.69
CA LEU A 204 -0.42 -3.20 -0.30
C LEU A 204 -0.62 -2.17 -1.42
N SER A 205 -1.85 -1.68 -1.59
CA SER A 205 -2.07 -0.47 -2.36
C SER A 205 -1.88 0.76 -1.48
N THR A 206 -1.34 1.82 -2.03
CA THR A 206 -1.18 3.08 -1.30
C THR A 206 -1.15 4.28 -2.25
N HIS A 207 -1.57 5.43 -1.73
CA HIS A 207 -1.39 6.76 -2.34
C HIS A 207 -0.24 7.54 -1.70
N ASP A 208 0.35 7.03 -0.63
CA ASP A 208 1.47 7.67 0.05
C ASP A 208 2.79 7.28 -0.63
N LEU A 209 3.16 8.09 -1.63
CA LEU A 209 4.35 7.82 -2.45
C LEU A 209 5.64 7.97 -1.65
N ASN A 210 5.68 8.88 -0.68
CA ASN A 210 6.87 9.06 0.17
C ASN A 210 7.19 7.78 0.94
N ILE A 211 6.17 7.14 1.50
CA ILE A 211 6.35 5.87 2.20
C ILE A 211 6.63 4.75 1.19
N ALA A 212 5.89 4.69 0.07
CA ALA A 212 6.08 3.65 -0.93
C ALA A 212 7.49 3.65 -1.53
N THR A 213 8.10 4.84 -1.76
CA THR A 213 9.45 4.91 -2.33
C THR A 213 10.58 4.67 -1.33
N ARG A 214 10.32 4.82 -0.03
CA ARG A 214 11.35 4.71 1.02
C ARG A 214 11.33 3.40 1.80
N GLU A 215 10.16 2.77 1.91
CA GLU A 215 9.94 1.70 2.89
C GLU A 215 9.63 0.34 2.26
N VAL A 216 9.39 0.25 0.95
CA VAL A 216 9.08 -1.04 0.31
C VAL A 216 10.24 -1.59 -0.51
N ASP A 217 10.23 -2.89 -0.73
CA ASP A 217 11.26 -3.56 -1.53
C ASP A 217 11.00 -3.45 -3.04
N LYS A 218 9.71 -3.39 -3.42
CA LYS A 218 9.29 -3.40 -4.82
C LYS A 218 8.06 -2.52 -5.03
N LEU A 219 8.03 -1.81 -6.14
CA LEU A 219 6.85 -1.12 -6.64
C LEU A 219 6.20 -1.94 -7.75
N TRP A 220 4.90 -2.06 -7.70
CA TRP A 220 4.02 -2.37 -8.81
C TRP A 220 3.36 -1.06 -9.24
N ILE A 221 3.67 -0.57 -10.43
CA ILE A 221 3.10 0.68 -10.96
C ILE A 221 2.15 0.33 -12.09
N ILE A 222 0.94 0.84 -12.00
CA ILE A 222 -0.08 0.66 -13.02
C ILE A 222 -0.47 2.03 -13.58
N THR A 223 -0.39 2.13 -14.90
CA THR A 223 -0.89 3.25 -15.70
C THR A 223 -1.97 2.74 -16.65
N GLU A 224 -2.57 3.62 -17.44
CA GLU A 224 -3.62 3.24 -18.40
C GLU A 224 -3.15 2.22 -19.46
N ASN A 225 -1.87 2.29 -19.85
CA ASN A 225 -1.36 1.51 -20.99
C ASN A 225 -0.25 0.53 -20.62
N GLU A 226 0.39 0.71 -19.48
CA GLU A 226 1.61 -0.01 -19.12
C GLU A 226 1.61 -0.39 -17.64
N ASN A 227 2.37 -1.40 -17.31
CA ASN A 227 2.68 -1.74 -15.92
C ASN A 227 4.19 -1.91 -15.76
N PHE A 228 4.66 -1.64 -14.54
CA PHE A 228 6.06 -1.77 -14.15
C PHE A 228 6.15 -2.52 -12.84
N GLN A 229 7.21 -3.29 -12.70
CA GLN A 229 7.64 -3.80 -11.40
C GLN A 229 9.16 -3.66 -11.26
N GLY A 230 9.61 -3.28 -10.09
CA GLY A 230 11.03 -3.12 -9.80
C GLY A 230 11.26 -2.41 -8.48
N ALA A 231 12.53 -2.19 -8.14
CA ALA A 231 12.89 -1.41 -6.96
C ALA A 231 12.38 0.04 -7.10
N PRO A 232 12.07 0.74 -5.99
CA PRO A 232 11.69 2.15 -6.03
C PRO A 232 12.69 3.03 -6.78
N GLU A 233 13.98 2.77 -6.62
CA GLU A 233 15.07 3.48 -7.30
C GLU A 233 14.97 3.32 -8.83
N ASP A 234 14.70 2.12 -9.31
CA ASP A 234 14.52 1.85 -10.74
C ASP A 234 13.30 2.59 -11.30
N ALA A 235 12.23 2.67 -10.51
CA ALA A 235 11.03 3.41 -10.91
C ALA A 235 11.29 4.92 -11.05
N VAL A 236 12.08 5.50 -10.13
CA VAL A 236 12.50 6.91 -10.19
C VAL A 236 13.41 7.15 -11.39
N LEU A 237 14.51 6.38 -11.51
CA LEU A 237 15.52 6.56 -12.54
C LEU A 237 15.00 6.35 -13.97
N ASN A 238 14.02 5.46 -14.14
CA ASN A 238 13.37 5.21 -15.44
C ASN A 238 12.14 6.11 -15.68
N GLY A 239 11.88 7.10 -14.81
CA GLY A 239 10.83 8.10 -14.98
C GLY A 239 9.39 7.57 -14.84
N TRP A 240 9.20 6.43 -14.16
CA TRP A 240 7.85 5.86 -13.95
C TRP A 240 7.01 6.73 -13.03
N LEU A 241 7.61 7.30 -11.98
CA LEU A 241 6.89 8.19 -11.07
C LEU A 241 6.51 9.50 -11.74
N GLU A 242 7.36 10.04 -12.63
CA GLU A 242 7.00 11.23 -13.40
C GLU A 242 5.81 10.99 -14.33
N ARG A 243 5.76 9.81 -14.98
CA ARG A 243 4.67 9.42 -15.88
C ARG A 243 3.36 9.13 -15.17
N LEU A 244 3.43 8.63 -13.91
CA LEU A 244 2.26 8.22 -13.14
C LEU A 244 1.24 9.33 -12.94
N PHE A 245 1.70 10.58 -12.69
CA PHE A 245 0.86 11.75 -12.49
C PHE A 245 1.20 12.86 -13.49
N LYS A 246 1.43 12.49 -14.74
CA LYS A 246 1.76 13.45 -15.80
C LYS A 246 0.65 14.50 -15.91
N ASN A 247 0.97 15.74 -15.51
CA ASN A 247 0.06 16.88 -15.53
C ASN A 247 0.85 18.15 -15.91
N GLU A 248 0.19 19.08 -16.61
CA GLU A 248 0.81 20.36 -16.98
C GLU A 248 1.27 21.17 -15.77
N HIS A 249 0.59 21.00 -14.63
CA HIS A 249 0.82 21.78 -13.40
C HIS A 249 1.71 21.07 -12.38
N ILE A 250 2.03 19.79 -12.57
CA ILE A 250 2.78 18.98 -11.62
C ILE A 250 4.10 18.52 -12.26
N GLY A 251 5.19 18.63 -11.53
CA GLY A 251 6.48 18.04 -11.84
C GLY A 251 6.90 17.08 -10.74
N PHE A 252 7.86 16.23 -11.05
CA PHE A 252 8.50 15.34 -10.10
C PHE A 252 9.96 15.72 -9.94
N ASP A 253 10.41 15.93 -8.71
CA ASP A 253 11.81 16.22 -8.40
C ASP A 253 12.56 14.91 -8.17
N LEU A 254 13.49 14.60 -9.06
CA LEU A 254 14.26 13.35 -9.01
C LEU A 254 15.25 13.31 -7.82
N GLN A 255 15.68 14.47 -7.30
CA GLN A 255 16.63 14.52 -6.18
C GLN A 255 15.92 14.35 -4.84
N GLU A 256 14.80 15.05 -4.68
CA GLU A 256 14.00 14.98 -3.45
C GLU A 256 13.04 13.77 -3.45
N GLY A 257 12.71 13.21 -4.63
CA GLY A 257 11.71 12.14 -4.77
C GLY A 257 10.28 12.61 -4.51
N GLU A 258 9.99 13.90 -4.72
CA GLU A 258 8.72 14.52 -4.37
C GLU A 258 8.07 15.21 -5.57
N TYR A 259 6.72 15.27 -5.55
CA TYR A 259 5.98 16.07 -6.53
C TYR A 259 5.92 17.53 -6.12
N PHE A 260 6.05 18.40 -7.12
CA PHE A 260 5.95 19.85 -6.93
C PHE A 260 5.01 20.50 -7.96
N PHE A 261 4.48 21.66 -7.62
CA PHE A 261 3.72 22.46 -8.56
C PHE A 261 4.64 23.24 -9.50
N LYS A 262 4.48 23.05 -10.81
CA LYS A 262 5.13 23.90 -11.82
C LYS A 262 4.58 25.31 -11.70
N LYS A 263 5.43 26.27 -11.37
CA LYS A 263 5.04 27.66 -11.15
C LYS A 263 5.61 28.57 -12.23
N LYS A 264 4.88 29.62 -12.55
CA LYS A 264 5.47 30.77 -13.25
C LYS A 264 6.16 31.62 -12.20
N PHE A 265 7.47 31.78 -12.33
CA PHE A 265 8.26 32.56 -11.37
C PHE A 265 8.21 34.05 -11.72
N LYS A 266 8.20 34.89 -10.69
CA LYS A 266 8.17 36.35 -10.78
C LYS A 266 9.56 36.92 -11.07
N ALA A 267 10.58 36.36 -10.42
CA ALA A 267 11.96 36.79 -10.51
C ALA A 267 12.90 35.69 -10.04
N LYS A 268 14.20 35.82 -10.35
CA LYS A 268 15.25 34.91 -9.92
C LYS A 268 15.91 35.44 -8.66
N VAL A 269 16.08 34.58 -7.67
CA VAL A 269 16.66 34.95 -6.37
C VAL A 269 17.81 34.01 -6.04
N LYS A 270 18.95 34.59 -5.64
CA LYS A 270 20.03 33.85 -4.99
C LYS A 270 19.91 34.04 -3.48
N VAL A 271 20.04 32.94 -2.74
CA VAL A 271 19.96 32.97 -1.28
C VAL A 271 21.32 32.55 -0.75
N ASP A 272 21.90 33.41 0.06
CA ASP A 272 23.14 33.15 0.79
C ASP A 272 22.74 32.85 2.25
N GLY A 273 23.31 31.78 2.81
CA GLY A 273 23.02 31.34 4.17
C GLY A 273 23.43 29.90 4.39
N GLU A 274 23.25 29.43 5.61
CA GLU A 274 23.64 28.06 5.98
C GLU A 274 22.55 27.38 6.82
N SER A 275 22.60 26.02 6.84
CA SER A 275 21.81 25.18 7.73
C SER A 275 20.28 25.36 7.56
N LEU A 276 19.53 25.22 8.64
CA LEU A 276 18.07 25.25 8.65
C LEU A 276 17.45 26.58 8.16
N PRO A 277 17.97 27.77 8.54
CA PRO A 277 17.45 29.04 8.01
C PRO A 277 17.47 29.09 6.49
N LEU A 278 18.56 28.66 5.85
CA LEU A 278 18.65 28.62 4.39
C LEU A 278 17.56 27.74 3.79
N ILE A 279 17.40 26.51 4.27
CA ILE A 279 16.40 25.55 3.75
C ILE A 279 14.99 26.15 3.81
N TRP A 280 14.61 26.73 4.95
CA TRP A 280 13.28 27.28 5.13
C TRP A 280 13.06 28.59 4.35
N THR A 281 14.10 29.42 4.19
CA THR A 281 14.07 30.60 3.33
C THR A 281 13.89 30.23 1.86
N LEU A 282 14.61 29.22 1.37
CA LEU A 282 14.43 28.69 0.01
C LEU A 282 12.97 28.22 -0.21
N ARG A 283 12.41 27.47 0.73
CA ARG A 283 11.01 27.02 0.66
C ARG A 283 10.02 28.19 0.69
N ALA A 284 10.26 29.20 1.51
CA ALA A 284 9.41 30.39 1.59
C ALA A 284 9.43 31.19 0.30
N LEU A 285 10.60 31.44 -0.28
CA LEU A 285 10.76 32.16 -1.54
C LEU A 285 10.12 31.40 -2.71
N ASN A 286 10.34 30.09 -2.79
CA ASN A 286 9.67 29.26 -3.81
C ASN A 286 8.15 29.32 -3.69
N ARG A 287 7.62 29.26 -2.45
CA ARG A 287 6.18 29.40 -2.20
C ARG A 287 5.67 30.80 -2.59
N ALA A 288 6.47 31.85 -2.42
CA ALA A 288 6.16 33.21 -2.84
C ALA A 288 6.27 33.46 -4.36
N GLY A 289 6.74 32.46 -5.10
CA GLY A 289 6.84 32.49 -6.58
C GLY A 289 8.17 33.05 -7.08
N TYR A 290 9.25 32.90 -6.33
CA TYR A 290 10.60 33.21 -6.77
C TYR A 290 11.35 31.94 -7.20
N GLN A 291 12.10 32.05 -8.30
CA GLN A 291 12.98 30.99 -8.78
C GLN A 291 14.32 31.06 -8.06
N ILE A 292 14.67 30.00 -7.36
CA ILE A 292 15.98 29.90 -6.71
C ILE A 292 17.02 29.57 -7.76
N VAL A 293 18.12 30.32 -7.81
CA VAL A 293 19.24 30.10 -8.71
C VAL A 293 20.56 30.05 -7.94
N VAL A 294 21.45 29.15 -8.39
CA VAL A 294 22.78 28.96 -7.78
C VAL A 294 23.87 29.66 -8.65
N GLU A 295 23.85 29.43 -9.97
CA GLU A 295 24.87 29.86 -10.91
C GLU A 295 24.42 30.96 -11.87
N ALA A 296 23.09 31.14 -12.07
CA ALA A 296 22.59 32.17 -12.94
C ALA A 296 22.60 33.57 -12.27
N GLU A 297 22.67 34.64 -13.06
CA GLU A 297 22.52 35.99 -12.51
C GLU A 297 21.16 36.15 -11.85
N PRO A 298 21.12 36.51 -10.55
CA PRO A 298 19.88 36.72 -9.83
C PRO A 298 19.36 38.13 -10.00
N ASP A 299 18.02 38.30 -9.99
CA ASP A 299 17.41 39.63 -9.89
C ASP A 299 17.58 40.22 -8.47
N PHE A 300 17.61 39.35 -7.46
CA PHE A 300 17.77 39.73 -6.05
C PHE A 300 18.67 38.73 -5.29
N ARG A 301 19.31 39.22 -4.24
CA ARG A 301 19.99 38.39 -3.25
C ARG A 301 19.29 38.49 -1.90
N VAL A 302 19.16 37.37 -1.22
CA VAL A 302 18.59 37.25 0.11
C VAL A 302 19.60 36.56 1.00
N ILE A 303 19.79 37.11 2.20
CA ILE A 303 20.62 36.49 3.24
C ILE A 303 19.68 35.81 4.21
N ALA A 304 19.86 34.49 4.39
CA ALA A 304 19.13 33.70 5.38
C ALA A 304 19.94 33.71 6.68
N ASP A 305 19.60 34.67 7.54
CA ASP A 305 20.21 34.83 8.85
C ASP A 305 19.32 34.16 9.93
N LYS A 306 19.88 33.94 11.15
CA LYS A 306 19.23 33.21 12.24
C LYS A 306 17.92 33.80 12.71
#